data_e4a46c8107a3255f9d93fec83ac919ff
#
_entry.id   e4a46c8107a3255f9d93fec83ac919ff
#
_cell.length_a   1.000
_cell.length_b   1.000
_cell.length_c   1.000
_cell.angle_alpha   90.00
_cell.angle_beta   90.00
_cell.angle_gamma   90.00
#
_symmetry.space_group_name_H-M   'P 1'
#
loop_
_entity.id
_entity.type
_entity.pdbx_description
1 polymer ?
#
loop_
_entity_poly.entity_id
_entity_poly.type
_entity_poly.pdbx_seq_one_letter_code
_entity_poly.pdbx_strand_id
1 'polypeptide(L)'
;MEQYLIDTNVVSDYFSASFPAAGMSLMDIALDATPNISIITQIELLCWKTTIEMEQYIKNFIGDSIILGINADVVYECVALRKNKRIKTPDAIIAATALVYNYTIITNNEKDFINIDGLKIINPYKI
;
A
#
# COMPACT_ATOMS: atom_id res chain seq x y z
N MET A 1 7.28 -15.65 7.27
CA MET A 1 7.45 -15.04 5.95
C MET A 1 6.82 -13.64 5.95
N GLU A 2 7.56 -12.66 5.46
CA GLU A 2 7.08 -11.28 5.46
C GLU A 2 5.94 -11.09 4.46
N GLN A 3 4.89 -10.42 4.90
CA GLN A 3 3.74 -10.07 4.07
C GLN A 3 3.77 -8.57 3.80
N TYR A 4 3.39 -8.17 2.61
CA TYR A 4 3.43 -6.77 2.18
C TYR A 4 2.04 -6.22 1.93
N LEU A 5 1.82 -4.98 2.37
CA LEU A 5 0.68 -4.15 1.99
C LEU A 5 1.20 -3.09 1.02
N ILE A 6 0.66 -3.06 -0.18
CA ILE A 6 1.18 -2.23 -1.26
C ILE A 6 0.40 -0.92 -1.32
N ASP A 7 1.11 0.21 -1.16
CA ASP A 7 0.51 1.54 -1.24
C ASP A 7 0.21 1.93 -2.69
N THR A 8 -0.75 2.82 -2.87
CA THR A 8 -1.30 3.19 -4.17
C THR A 8 -0.24 3.65 -5.16
N ASN A 9 0.63 4.57 -4.74
CA ASN A 9 1.60 5.19 -5.65
C ASN A 9 2.64 4.21 -6.19
N VAL A 10 3.01 3.19 -5.41
CA VAL A 10 4.00 2.22 -5.88
C VAL A 10 3.43 1.28 -6.93
N VAL A 11 2.11 1.10 -6.98
CA VAL A 11 1.48 0.30 -8.04
C VAL A 11 1.67 0.99 -9.39
N SER A 12 1.32 2.28 -9.47
CA SER A 12 1.48 3.06 -10.70
C SER A 12 2.96 3.16 -11.12
N ASP A 13 3.85 3.37 -10.15
CA ASP A 13 5.29 3.45 -10.40
C ASP A 13 5.86 2.12 -10.92
N TYR A 14 5.35 1.00 -10.42
CA TYR A 14 5.75 -0.33 -10.90
C TYR A 14 5.39 -0.51 -12.38
N PHE A 15 4.15 -0.20 -12.76
CA PHE A 15 3.71 -0.34 -14.15
C PHE A 15 4.39 0.65 -15.09
N SER A 16 4.93 1.74 -14.57
CA SER A 16 5.73 2.71 -15.32
C SER A 16 7.23 2.38 -15.29
N ALA A 17 7.62 1.27 -14.65
CA ALA A 17 9.01 0.81 -14.50
C ALA A 17 9.92 1.90 -13.93
N SER A 18 9.43 2.66 -12.94
CA SER A 18 10.14 3.83 -12.40
C SER A 18 11.19 3.50 -11.35
N PHE A 19 11.19 2.28 -10.79
CA PHE A 19 12.10 1.93 -9.70
C PHE A 19 13.49 1.55 -10.20
N PRO A 20 14.54 1.75 -9.37
CA PRO A 20 15.83 1.08 -9.58
C PRO A 20 15.69 -0.44 -9.59
N ALA A 21 16.70 -1.14 -10.11
CA ALA A 21 16.65 -2.60 -10.26
C ALA A 21 16.28 -3.34 -8.98
N ALA A 22 16.85 -2.93 -7.83
CA ALA A 22 16.55 -3.58 -6.55
C ALA A 22 15.09 -3.37 -6.13
N GLY A 23 14.54 -2.18 -6.38
CA GLY A 23 13.12 -1.88 -6.12
C GLY A 23 12.19 -2.68 -7.02
N MET A 24 12.51 -2.81 -8.30
CA MET A 24 11.76 -3.65 -9.23
C MET A 24 11.76 -5.12 -8.79
N SER A 25 12.91 -5.63 -8.33
CA SER A 25 13.00 -7.00 -7.82
C SER A 25 12.14 -7.21 -6.58
N LEU A 26 12.11 -6.27 -5.66
CA LEU A 26 11.23 -6.33 -4.49
C LEU A 26 9.76 -6.39 -4.92
N MET A 27 9.36 -5.53 -5.85
CA MET A 27 7.98 -5.49 -6.33
C MET A 27 7.60 -6.78 -7.05
N ASP A 28 8.50 -7.33 -7.87
CA ASP A 28 8.26 -8.62 -8.53
C ASP A 28 7.98 -9.72 -7.50
N ILE A 29 8.77 -9.79 -6.44
CA ILE A 29 8.58 -10.76 -5.36
C ILE A 29 7.23 -10.55 -4.66
N ALA A 30 6.91 -9.30 -4.31
CA ALA A 30 5.68 -8.97 -3.62
C ALA A 30 4.43 -9.29 -4.47
N LEU A 31 4.50 -9.04 -5.77
CA LEU A 31 3.39 -9.29 -6.68
C LEU A 31 3.22 -10.79 -6.98
N ASP A 32 4.32 -11.53 -7.08
CA ASP A 32 4.27 -12.98 -7.29
C ASP A 32 3.67 -13.73 -6.09
N ALA A 33 3.80 -13.16 -4.90
CA ALA A 33 3.32 -13.75 -3.64
C ALA A 33 1.89 -13.33 -3.27
N THR A 34 1.02 -13.13 -4.21
CA THR A 34 -0.34 -12.61 -4.03
C THR A 34 -0.35 -11.28 -3.24
N PRO A 35 -0.44 -10.15 -3.91
CA PRO A 35 -0.34 -8.85 -3.25
C PRO A 35 -1.54 -8.56 -2.36
N ASN A 36 -1.29 -7.82 -1.27
CA ASN A 36 -2.34 -7.32 -0.39
C ASN A 36 -2.46 -5.81 -0.60
N ILE A 37 -3.69 -5.32 -0.73
CA ILE A 37 -3.95 -3.88 -0.80
C ILE A 37 -5.11 -3.52 0.13
N SER A 38 -5.08 -2.30 0.66
CA SER A 38 -6.21 -1.74 1.39
C SER A 38 -7.35 -1.44 0.42
N ILE A 39 -8.60 -1.49 0.91
CA ILE A 39 -9.75 -1.01 0.15
C ILE A 39 -9.57 0.45 -0.28
N ILE A 40 -8.85 1.25 0.49
CA ILE A 40 -8.51 2.63 0.11
C ILE A 40 -7.67 2.64 -1.17
N THR A 41 -6.66 1.79 -1.25
CA THR A 41 -5.82 1.66 -2.45
C THR A 41 -6.64 1.21 -3.66
N GLN A 42 -7.56 0.27 -3.48
CA GLN A 42 -8.48 -0.12 -4.56
C GLN A 42 -9.25 1.07 -5.09
N ILE A 43 -9.85 1.87 -4.19
CA ILE A 43 -10.62 3.05 -4.58
C ILE A 43 -9.73 4.05 -5.32
N GLU A 44 -8.57 4.36 -4.77
CA GLU A 44 -7.65 5.35 -5.35
C GLU A 44 -7.16 4.92 -6.74
N LEU A 45 -6.82 3.65 -6.91
CA LEU A 45 -6.40 3.11 -8.20
C LEU A 45 -7.51 3.20 -9.24
N LEU A 46 -8.74 2.88 -8.86
CA LEU A 46 -9.89 2.93 -9.77
C LEU A 46 -10.30 4.36 -10.11
N CYS A 47 -10.01 5.33 -9.25
CA CYS A 47 -10.26 6.74 -9.50
C CYS A 47 -9.22 7.40 -10.40
N TRP A 48 -8.09 6.76 -10.62
CA TRP A 48 -7.01 7.34 -11.41
C TRP A 48 -7.39 7.43 -12.87
N LYS A 49 -7.33 8.66 -13.41
CA LYS A 49 -7.60 8.93 -14.83
C LYS A 49 -6.31 8.70 -15.62
N THR A 50 -6.30 7.66 -16.42
CA THR A 50 -5.13 7.27 -17.18
C THR A 50 -5.54 6.63 -18.52
N THR A 51 -4.60 6.04 -19.24
CA THR A 51 -4.88 5.39 -20.51
C THR A 51 -5.72 4.13 -20.33
N ILE A 52 -6.43 3.72 -21.38
CA ILE A 52 -7.20 2.46 -21.38
C ILE A 52 -6.29 1.27 -21.08
N GLU A 53 -5.08 1.27 -21.63
CA GLU A 53 -4.10 0.21 -21.41
C GLU A 53 -3.70 0.13 -19.92
N MET A 54 -3.38 1.26 -19.30
CA MET A 54 -3.01 1.31 -17.89
C MET A 54 -4.18 0.92 -17.00
N GLU A 55 -5.40 1.36 -17.33
CA GLU A 55 -6.60 0.95 -16.58
C GLU A 55 -6.77 -0.57 -16.58
N GLN A 56 -6.48 -1.23 -17.70
CA GLN A 56 -6.57 -2.68 -17.79
C GLN A 56 -5.53 -3.36 -16.89
N TYR A 57 -4.28 -2.86 -16.86
CA TYR A 57 -3.25 -3.38 -15.96
C TYR A 57 -3.67 -3.24 -14.50
N ILE A 58 -4.24 -2.09 -14.14
CA ILE A 58 -4.72 -1.84 -12.77
C ILE A 58 -5.85 -2.78 -12.40
N LYS A 59 -6.83 -2.98 -13.28
CA LYS A 59 -7.94 -3.91 -13.04
C LYS A 59 -7.45 -5.34 -12.86
N ASN A 60 -6.49 -5.77 -13.68
CA ASN A 60 -5.89 -7.10 -13.54
C ASN A 60 -5.15 -7.24 -12.21
N PHE A 61 -4.38 -6.22 -11.83
CA PHE A 61 -3.68 -6.20 -10.55
C PHE A 61 -4.66 -6.31 -9.38
N ILE A 62 -5.73 -5.52 -9.38
CA ILE A 62 -6.76 -5.57 -8.33
C ILE A 62 -7.40 -6.95 -8.28
N GLY A 63 -7.72 -7.53 -9.44
CA GLY A 63 -8.31 -8.87 -9.53
C GLY A 63 -7.42 -9.97 -8.95
N ASP A 64 -6.11 -9.80 -9.02
CA ASP A 64 -5.13 -10.75 -8.49
C ASP A 64 -4.77 -10.47 -7.03
N SER A 65 -5.27 -9.39 -6.45
CA SER A 65 -4.92 -8.94 -5.10
C SER A 65 -5.92 -9.39 -4.06
N ILE A 66 -5.44 -9.52 -2.83
CA ILE A 66 -6.31 -9.62 -1.65
C ILE A 66 -6.67 -8.20 -1.24
N ILE A 67 -7.97 -7.89 -1.18
CA ILE A 67 -8.48 -6.59 -0.78
C ILE A 67 -8.82 -6.64 0.71
N LEU A 68 -8.14 -5.83 1.51
CA LEU A 68 -8.37 -5.76 2.94
C LEU A 68 -9.32 -4.61 3.26
N GLY A 69 -10.51 -4.95 3.75
CA GLY A 69 -11.53 -3.98 4.14
C GLY A 69 -11.26 -3.35 5.50
N ILE A 70 -12.20 -2.51 5.92
CA ILE A 70 -12.12 -1.83 7.21
C ILE A 70 -12.99 -2.61 8.21
N ASN A 71 -12.34 -3.42 9.04
CA ASN A 71 -13.01 -4.12 10.13
C ASN A 71 -12.91 -3.32 11.44
N ALA A 72 -13.48 -3.85 12.53
CA ALA A 72 -13.49 -3.16 13.83
C ALA A 72 -12.07 -2.89 14.36
N ASP A 73 -11.14 -3.82 14.16
CA ASP A 73 -9.76 -3.65 14.61
C ASP A 73 -9.05 -2.54 13.83
N VAL A 74 -9.28 -2.47 12.53
CA VAL A 74 -8.72 -1.39 11.68
C VAL A 74 -9.31 -0.04 12.09
N VAL A 75 -10.61 0.03 12.37
CA VAL A 75 -11.23 1.27 12.86
C VAL A 75 -10.58 1.72 14.16
N TYR A 76 -10.42 0.81 15.12
CA TYR A 76 -9.80 1.12 16.41
C TYR A 76 -8.38 1.69 16.25
N GLU A 77 -7.54 1.02 15.48
CA GLU A 77 -6.17 1.48 15.23
C GLU A 77 -6.14 2.80 14.46
N CYS A 78 -7.00 2.97 13.48
CA CYS A 78 -7.11 4.20 12.71
C CYS A 78 -7.47 5.40 13.60
N VAL A 79 -8.44 5.24 14.49
CA VAL A 79 -8.85 6.28 15.44
C VAL A 79 -7.68 6.64 16.37
N ALA A 80 -6.98 5.64 16.90
CA ALA A 80 -5.82 5.86 17.77
C ALA A 80 -4.73 6.65 17.05
N LEU A 81 -4.41 6.30 15.81
CA LEU A 81 -3.41 7.02 15.00
C LEU A 81 -3.82 8.49 14.79
N ARG A 82 -5.08 8.72 14.43
CA ARG A 82 -5.56 10.08 14.16
C ARG A 82 -5.64 10.95 15.40
N LYS A 83 -5.88 10.38 16.57
CA LYS A 83 -5.87 11.12 17.83
C LYS A 83 -4.47 11.53 18.27
N ASN A 84 -3.45 10.77 17.90
CA ASN A 84 -2.09 10.94 18.40
C ASN A 84 -1.13 11.55 17.38
N LYS A 85 -1.50 11.60 16.10
CA LYS A 85 -0.63 12.06 15.01
C LYS A 85 -1.41 12.89 13.99
N ARG A 86 -0.68 13.75 13.28
CA ARG A 86 -1.23 14.45 12.12
C ARG A 86 -1.13 13.57 10.89
N ILE A 87 -2.12 12.74 10.70
CA ILE A 87 -2.19 11.83 9.56
C ILE A 87 -3.58 11.93 8.93
N LYS A 88 -3.64 11.97 7.60
CA LYS A 88 -4.91 12.00 6.87
C LYS A 88 -5.64 10.68 7.00
N THR A 89 -6.97 10.70 6.96
CA THR A 89 -7.78 9.49 7.15
C THR A 89 -7.40 8.35 6.19
N PRO A 90 -7.21 8.58 4.87
CA PRO A 90 -6.81 7.48 3.97
C PRO A 90 -5.49 6.83 4.38
N ASP A 91 -4.48 7.63 4.71
CA ASP A 91 -3.18 7.12 5.14
C ASP A 91 -3.27 6.40 6.48
N ALA A 92 -4.09 6.92 7.40
CA ALA A 92 -4.33 6.30 8.70
C ALA A 92 -4.99 4.92 8.54
N ILE A 93 -5.91 4.76 7.59
CA ILE A 93 -6.54 3.46 7.30
C ILE A 93 -5.51 2.47 6.76
N ILE A 94 -4.65 2.90 5.85
CA ILE A 94 -3.59 2.05 5.29
C ILE A 94 -2.62 1.63 6.41
N ALA A 95 -2.16 2.57 7.23
CA ALA A 95 -1.26 2.28 8.35
C ALA A 95 -1.92 1.35 9.38
N ALA A 96 -3.17 1.61 9.73
CA ALA A 96 -3.92 0.76 10.66
C ALA A 96 -4.09 -0.66 10.14
N THR A 97 -4.37 -0.81 8.86
CA THR A 97 -4.48 -2.12 8.21
C THR A 97 -3.17 -2.89 8.34
N ALA A 98 -2.04 -2.25 8.04
CA ALA A 98 -0.72 -2.88 8.16
C ALA A 98 -0.42 -3.30 9.61
N LEU A 99 -0.76 -2.45 10.58
CA LEU A 99 -0.56 -2.77 12.00
C LEU A 99 -1.40 -3.97 12.45
N VAL A 100 -2.68 -3.99 12.09
CA VAL A 100 -3.59 -5.07 12.49
C VAL A 100 -3.15 -6.41 11.92
N TYR A 101 -2.74 -6.44 10.67
CA TYR A 101 -2.33 -7.68 10.00
C TYR A 101 -0.83 -7.98 10.13
N ASN A 102 -0.06 -7.08 10.75
CA ASN A 102 1.40 -7.20 10.87
C ASN A 102 2.09 -7.30 9.49
N TYR A 103 1.65 -6.46 8.56
CA TYR A 103 2.25 -6.37 7.23
C TYR A 103 3.25 -5.22 7.13
N THR A 104 4.23 -5.36 6.24
CA THR A 104 5.14 -4.27 5.90
C THR A 104 4.53 -3.46 4.75
N ILE A 105 4.45 -2.14 4.91
CA ILE A 105 3.97 -1.27 3.83
C ILE A 105 5.09 -1.05 2.82
N ILE A 106 4.81 -1.30 1.55
CA ILE A 106 5.67 -0.87 0.45
C ILE A 106 5.13 0.48 -0.01
N THR A 107 5.90 1.54 0.21
CA THR A 107 5.52 2.91 -0.12
C THR A 107 6.73 3.77 -0.45
N ASN A 108 6.55 4.76 -1.32
CA ASN A 108 7.54 5.82 -1.54
C ASN A 108 7.26 7.06 -0.69
N ASN A 109 6.16 7.08 0.03
CA ASN A 109 5.70 8.22 0.83
C ASN A 109 6.03 8.02 2.31
N GLU A 110 7.32 7.99 2.62
CA GLU A 110 7.79 7.72 3.99
C GLU A 110 7.28 8.75 5.00
N LYS A 111 7.11 10.01 4.58
CA LYS A 111 6.70 11.10 5.46
C LYS A 111 5.36 10.85 6.16
N ASP A 112 4.42 10.23 5.45
CA ASP A 112 3.08 10.00 5.98
C ASP A 112 3.04 8.83 6.95
N PHE A 113 4.06 7.97 6.96
CA PHE A 113 4.09 6.76 7.78
C PHE A 113 5.22 6.73 8.80
N ILE A 114 6.06 7.76 8.84
CA ILE A 114 7.18 7.83 9.78
C ILE A 114 6.69 8.04 11.21
N ASN A 115 7.44 7.52 12.18
CA ASN A 115 7.17 7.67 13.61
C ASN A 115 5.86 7.04 14.08
N ILE A 116 5.40 6.00 13.40
CA ILE A 116 4.28 5.18 13.85
C ILE A 116 4.86 3.91 14.50
N ASP A 117 4.64 3.76 15.80
CA ASP A 117 5.18 2.64 16.56
C ASP A 117 4.67 1.30 16.02
N GLY A 118 5.59 0.38 15.78
CA GLY A 118 5.28 -0.96 15.30
C GLY A 118 5.04 -1.08 13.80
N LEU A 119 4.99 0.04 13.07
CA LEU A 119 4.78 0.03 11.63
C LEU A 119 6.09 -0.20 10.90
N LYS A 120 6.10 -1.17 9.99
CA LYS A 120 7.25 -1.50 9.14
C LYS A 120 7.00 -0.93 7.75
N ILE A 121 7.98 -0.22 7.21
CA ILE A 121 7.91 0.45 5.91
C ILE A 121 9.13 0.06 5.09
N ILE A 122 8.95 -0.16 3.81
CA ILE A 122 10.06 -0.29 2.86
C ILE A 122 9.77 0.57 1.64
N ASN A 123 10.79 1.32 1.20
CA ASN A 123 10.68 2.21 0.04
C ASN A 123 11.46 1.62 -1.13
N PRO A 124 10.79 1.24 -2.24
CA PRO A 124 11.46 0.61 -3.39
C PRO A 124 12.52 1.49 -4.05
N TYR A 125 12.48 2.81 -3.83
CA TYR A 125 13.48 3.74 -4.38
C TYR A 125 14.78 3.78 -3.57
N LYS A 126 14.78 3.20 -2.35
CA LYS A 126 15.90 3.35 -1.40
C LYS A 126 16.50 2.03 -0.93
N ILE A 127 16.35 1.01 -1.74
CA ILE A 127 16.91 -0.30 -1.40
C ILE A 127 18.34 -0.42 -1.93
#